data_49155d14d924057e04e2493a32a6ecf3
#
_entry.id   49155d14d924057e04e2493a32a6ecf3
#
_cell.length_a   1.000
_cell.length_b   1.000
_cell.length_c   1.000
_cell.angle_alpha   90.00
_cell.angle_beta   90.00
_cell.angle_gamma   90.00
#
_symmetry.space_group_name_H-M   'P 1'
#
loop_
_entity.id
_entity.type
_entity.pdbx_description
1 polymer ?
#
loop_
_entity_poly.entity_id
_entity_poly.type
_entity_poly.pdbx_seq_one_letter_code
_entity_poly.pdbx_strand_id
1 'polypeptide(L)'
;MKKTDRLKEKLQDKIITMGELDNIMEDIEYNPVEIEDNESNVVKYTNGKSFLNIYVIRDGQEYMVTDITMSNKKRGSTTVRAFHTIEEIKGMMDWFRDNEQYDNFLTFMLGLFLARRVGDTLTLKWRDFYFENGRRKESLNTLIEDKTDKIVDMHISDVTWKYIDWYCEKTNIDPKEHLNEDIFKSLHKDWLPNNYTKKQYDEAVEKMESSYRNQFKKAAEACGINGVSTHSTRKSFGYIAHEINRFDPDCYPVLQSVYGHGSVETTKRYIDCIREKANKMFEDVAKYIEDVDNGITPEIKNLLIVALSTNDLRDVLYTALKLGRETNVEDDVESMNMLLSMVEEKRVS
;
A
#
# COMPACT_ATOMS: atom_id res chain seq x y z
N MET A 1 -30.59 9.20 13.39
CA MET A 1 -29.56 10.22 13.63
C MET A 1 -28.33 9.52 14.18
N LYS A 2 -27.17 9.69 13.54
CA LYS A 2 -25.93 9.03 13.97
C LYS A 2 -25.50 9.58 15.35
N LYS A 3 -24.79 8.78 16.16
CA LYS A 3 -24.32 9.17 17.50
C LYS A 3 -23.46 10.46 17.47
N THR A 4 -22.64 10.60 16.41
CA THR A 4 -21.86 11.81 16.14
C THR A 4 -22.71 13.06 15.90
N ASP A 5 -23.84 12.91 15.20
CA ASP A 5 -24.70 14.07 14.88
C ASP A 5 -25.32 14.65 16.16
N ARG A 6 -25.75 13.77 17.09
CA ARG A 6 -26.24 14.19 18.41
C ARG A 6 -25.18 14.87 19.26
N LEU A 7 -23.92 14.38 19.19
CA LEU A 7 -22.82 14.99 19.91
C LEU A 7 -22.43 16.34 19.31
N LYS A 8 -22.42 16.47 17.98
CA LYS A 8 -22.21 17.75 17.31
C LYS A 8 -23.27 18.78 17.72
N GLU A 9 -24.54 18.41 17.65
CA GLU A 9 -25.65 19.26 18.05
C GLU A 9 -25.54 19.72 19.54
N LYS A 10 -24.98 18.85 20.42
CA LYS A 10 -24.80 19.13 21.84
C LYS A 10 -23.55 19.95 22.17
N LEU A 11 -22.47 19.77 21.43
CA LEU A 11 -21.14 20.26 21.84
C LEU A 11 -20.49 21.25 20.86
N GLN A 12 -20.87 21.26 19.58
CA GLN A 12 -20.22 22.12 18.58
C GLN A 12 -20.40 23.59 18.94
N ASP A 13 -19.32 24.34 18.79
CA ASP A 13 -19.21 25.77 19.11
C ASP A 13 -19.43 26.12 20.61
N LYS A 14 -19.44 25.10 21.49
CA LYS A 14 -19.47 25.33 22.95
C LYS A 14 -18.09 25.41 23.55
N ILE A 15 -17.98 26.26 24.54
CA ILE A 15 -16.80 26.38 25.41
C ILE A 15 -17.05 25.51 26.65
N ILE A 16 -16.19 24.55 26.89
CA ILE A 16 -16.30 23.59 28.00
C ILE A 16 -14.92 23.32 28.60
N THR A 17 -14.90 22.93 29.86
CA THR A 17 -13.69 22.44 30.51
C THR A 17 -13.41 20.99 30.15
N MET A 18 -12.15 20.51 30.32
CA MET A 18 -11.82 19.11 30.09
C MET A 18 -12.63 18.16 30.98
N GLY A 19 -12.85 18.51 32.25
CA GLY A 19 -13.66 17.71 33.18
C GLY A 19 -15.12 17.56 32.75
N GLU A 20 -15.72 18.63 32.21
CA GLU A 20 -17.07 18.55 31.65
C GLU A 20 -17.13 17.68 30.39
N LEU A 21 -16.09 17.77 29.55
CA LEU A 21 -15.98 16.93 28.37
C LEU A 21 -15.83 15.46 28.76
N ASP A 22 -14.97 15.15 29.72
CA ASP A 22 -14.76 13.78 30.23
C ASP A 22 -16.06 13.19 30.79
N ASN A 23 -16.80 13.94 31.60
CA ASN A 23 -18.09 13.50 32.15
C ASN A 23 -19.11 13.18 31.02
N ILE A 24 -19.19 14.06 30.01
CA ILE A 24 -20.10 13.84 28.86
C ILE A 24 -19.70 12.59 28.05
N MET A 25 -18.40 12.33 27.98
CA MET A 25 -17.90 11.13 27.23
C MET A 25 -18.12 9.86 28.03
N GLU A 26 -17.94 9.90 29.36
CA GLU A 26 -18.22 8.78 30.27
C GLU A 26 -19.69 8.39 30.26
N ASP A 27 -20.63 9.36 30.25
CA ASP A 27 -22.07 9.12 30.11
C ASP A 27 -22.46 8.31 28.85
N ILE A 28 -21.62 8.34 27.82
CA ILE A 28 -21.81 7.61 26.57
C ILE A 28 -20.85 6.43 26.40
N GLU A 29 -20.21 5.99 27.50
CA GLU A 29 -19.28 4.86 27.56
C GLU A 29 -18.00 5.06 26.71
N TYR A 30 -17.47 6.26 26.65
CA TYR A 30 -16.18 6.57 26.04
C TYR A 30 -15.19 7.06 27.06
N ASN A 31 -14.03 6.44 27.14
CA ASN A 31 -12.93 6.78 28.04
C ASN A 31 -11.89 7.64 27.31
N PRO A 32 -11.21 8.56 27.98
CA PRO A 32 -10.14 9.36 27.41
C PRO A 32 -8.98 8.46 26.95
N VAL A 33 -8.33 8.86 25.87
CA VAL A 33 -7.10 8.23 25.36
C VAL A 33 -5.95 9.16 25.70
N GLU A 34 -4.99 8.69 26.47
CA GLU A 34 -3.75 9.44 26.74
C GLU A 34 -3.07 9.80 25.42
N ILE A 35 -2.77 11.09 25.22
CA ILE A 35 -2.06 11.62 24.09
C ILE A 35 -0.74 12.17 24.62
N GLU A 36 0.38 11.65 24.13
CA GLU A 36 1.73 12.09 24.52
C GLU A 36 2.04 13.54 24.14
N ASP A 37 1.19 14.19 23.35
CA ASP A 37 1.38 15.53 22.83
C ASP A 37 0.35 16.50 23.41
N ASN A 38 0.79 17.30 24.36
CA ASN A 38 -0.02 18.35 25.02
C ASN A 38 -0.35 19.55 24.10
N GLU A 39 0.21 19.62 22.90
CA GLU A 39 -0.07 20.68 21.92
C GLU A 39 -1.14 20.29 20.88
N SER A 40 -1.67 19.08 20.97
CA SER A 40 -2.67 18.59 20.01
C SER A 40 -4.01 19.32 20.18
N ASN A 41 -4.51 19.92 19.10
CA ASN A 41 -5.86 20.49 19.03
C ASN A 41 -6.96 19.41 18.90
N VAL A 42 -6.67 18.17 19.26
CA VAL A 42 -7.60 17.04 19.16
C VAL A 42 -7.58 16.25 20.46
N VAL A 43 -8.73 16.18 21.12
CA VAL A 43 -8.96 15.28 22.26
C VAL A 43 -9.59 13.98 21.76
N LYS A 44 -9.10 12.84 22.26
CA LYS A 44 -9.54 11.52 21.80
C LYS A 44 -10.15 10.69 22.90
N TYR A 45 -11.25 10.03 22.57
CA TYR A 45 -11.94 9.09 23.45
C TYR A 45 -12.18 7.76 22.74
N THR A 46 -12.25 6.67 23.48
CA THR A 46 -12.52 5.32 22.94
C THR A 46 -13.47 4.52 23.82
N ASN A 47 -14.30 3.70 23.18
CA ASN A 47 -15.07 2.64 23.84
C ASN A 47 -14.51 1.23 23.53
N GLY A 48 -13.24 1.14 23.11
CA GLY A 48 -12.62 -0.09 22.72
C GLY A 48 -12.96 -0.59 21.29
N LYS A 49 -14.05 -0.11 20.67
CA LYS A 49 -14.49 -0.46 19.31
C LYS A 49 -14.33 0.70 18.34
N SER A 50 -14.50 1.92 18.80
CA SER A 50 -14.38 3.14 18.00
C SER A 50 -13.64 4.23 18.76
N PHE A 51 -13.12 5.20 18.00
CA PHE A 51 -12.53 6.42 18.53
C PHE A 51 -13.41 7.61 18.17
N LEU A 52 -13.61 8.51 19.13
CA LEU A 52 -14.13 9.85 18.92
C LEU A 52 -12.94 10.81 18.94
N ASN A 53 -12.78 11.61 17.88
CA ASN A 53 -11.84 12.71 17.84
C ASN A 53 -12.64 14.01 17.97
N ILE A 54 -12.35 14.77 19.01
CA ILE A 54 -12.97 16.06 19.31
C ILE A 54 -11.94 17.13 19.02
N TYR A 55 -12.21 17.94 18.01
CA TYR A 55 -11.33 19.03 17.61
C TYR A 55 -11.66 20.26 18.45
N VAL A 56 -10.65 20.85 19.07
CA VAL A 56 -10.80 21.94 20.01
C VAL A 56 -9.84 23.09 19.74
N ILE A 57 -10.25 24.29 20.04
CA ILE A 57 -9.38 25.45 20.20
C ILE A 57 -9.23 25.68 21.70
N ARG A 58 -7.99 25.75 22.20
CA ARG A 58 -7.68 25.94 23.60
C ARG A 58 -7.63 27.45 23.94
N ASP A 59 -8.29 27.82 25.03
CA ASP A 59 -8.14 29.16 25.66
C ASP A 59 -7.98 28.98 27.18
N GLY A 60 -6.74 28.92 27.62
CA GLY A 60 -6.41 28.62 29.02
C GLY A 60 -6.82 27.22 29.45
N GLN A 61 -7.75 27.09 30.38
CA GLN A 61 -8.31 25.81 30.84
C GLN A 61 -9.63 25.42 30.14
N GLU A 62 -10.10 26.26 29.25
CA GLU A 62 -11.31 26.04 28.47
C GLU A 62 -11.02 25.58 27.04
N TYR A 63 -11.96 24.89 26.46
CA TYR A 63 -11.88 24.29 25.11
C TYR A 63 -13.12 24.62 24.31
N MET A 64 -12.97 25.28 23.19
CA MET A 64 -14.06 25.45 22.22
C MET A 64 -14.06 24.28 21.27
N VAL A 65 -15.15 23.50 21.24
CA VAL A 65 -15.30 22.34 20.34
C VAL A 65 -15.63 22.83 18.94
N THR A 66 -14.75 22.58 17.98
CA THR A 66 -14.92 23.02 16.60
C THR A 66 -15.49 21.93 15.70
N ASP A 67 -15.16 20.66 15.94
CA ASP A 67 -15.73 19.52 15.21
C ASP A 67 -15.62 18.21 16.00
N ILE A 68 -16.46 17.23 15.65
CA ILE A 68 -16.44 15.89 16.24
C ILE A 68 -16.48 14.86 15.11
N THR A 69 -15.51 13.97 15.08
CA THR A 69 -15.49 12.86 14.12
C THR A 69 -15.39 11.52 14.84
N MET A 70 -15.96 10.49 14.25
CA MET A 70 -15.87 9.11 14.75
C MET A 70 -15.07 8.24 13.77
N SER A 71 -14.16 7.47 14.31
CA SER A 71 -13.40 6.48 13.55
C SER A 71 -13.55 5.11 14.19
N ASN A 72 -13.93 4.14 13.39
CA ASN A 72 -14.04 2.72 13.79
C ASN A 72 -12.70 1.98 13.70
N LYS A 73 -11.59 2.66 13.39
CA LYS A 73 -10.28 2.04 13.27
C LYS A 73 -9.47 2.25 14.55
N LYS A 74 -9.05 1.17 15.19
CA LYS A 74 -7.99 1.22 16.20
C LYS A 74 -6.72 1.82 15.58
N ARG A 75 -6.05 2.76 16.28
CA ARG A 75 -4.68 3.16 15.92
C ARG A 75 -3.81 1.89 15.96
N GLY A 76 -3.15 1.56 14.84
CA GLY A 76 -2.38 0.32 14.72
C GLY A 76 -3.11 -0.85 14.08
N SER A 77 -4.31 -0.65 13.48
CA SER A 77 -4.83 -1.68 12.57
C SER A 77 -3.79 -1.88 11.47
N THR A 78 -3.31 -3.11 11.32
CA THR A 78 -2.40 -3.50 10.26
C THR A 78 -2.94 -2.98 8.92
N THR A 79 -2.25 -2.01 8.35
CA THR A 79 -2.56 -1.59 6.98
C THR A 79 -2.29 -2.77 6.08
N VAL A 80 -3.24 -3.10 5.21
CA VAL A 80 -2.99 -4.11 4.18
C VAL A 80 -1.73 -3.74 3.40
N ARG A 81 -0.90 -4.73 3.10
CA ARG A 81 0.35 -4.56 2.40
C ARG A 81 0.18 -4.61 0.87
N ALA A 82 1.18 -4.16 0.13
CA ALA A 82 1.35 -4.47 -1.28
C ALA A 82 1.68 -5.98 -1.48
N PHE A 83 1.58 -6.48 -2.71
CA PHE A 83 2.24 -7.71 -3.09
C PHE A 83 3.74 -7.40 -3.23
N HIS A 84 4.58 -8.17 -2.56
CA HIS A 84 6.02 -7.92 -2.49
C HIS A 84 6.81 -8.78 -3.46
N THR A 85 6.25 -9.88 -3.92
CA THR A 85 6.93 -10.80 -4.83
C THR A 85 6.12 -11.05 -6.10
N ILE A 86 6.84 -11.43 -7.15
CA ILE A 86 6.23 -11.83 -8.45
C ILE A 86 5.39 -13.08 -8.28
N GLU A 87 5.82 -14.00 -7.41
CA GLU A 87 5.14 -15.26 -7.13
C GLU A 87 3.77 -15.04 -6.51
N GLU A 88 3.63 -14.07 -5.61
CA GLU A 88 2.33 -13.69 -5.03
C GLU A 88 1.36 -13.20 -6.11
N ILE A 89 1.82 -12.28 -6.98
CA ILE A 89 1.00 -11.75 -8.08
C ILE A 89 0.63 -12.88 -9.04
N LYS A 90 1.62 -13.70 -9.42
CA LYS A 90 1.41 -14.83 -10.32
C LYS A 90 0.43 -15.84 -9.72
N GLY A 91 0.56 -16.19 -8.44
CA GLY A 91 -0.35 -17.09 -7.74
C GLY A 91 -1.81 -16.61 -7.81
N MET A 92 -2.05 -15.32 -7.53
CA MET A 92 -3.38 -14.72 -7.66
C MET A 92 -3.92 -14.79 -9.10
N MET A 93 -3.07 -14.47 -10.09
CA MET A 93 -3.44 -14.52 -11.51
C MET A 93 -3.82 -15.94 -11.93
N ASP A 94 -3.01 -16.91 -11.58
CA ASP A 94 -3.24 -18.33 -11.95
C ASP A 94 -4.50 -18.84 -11.23
N TRP A 95 -4.69 -18.53 -9.96
CA TRP A 95 -5.88 -18.93 -9.23
C TRP A 95 -7.17 -18.43 -9.88
N PHE A 96 -7.24 -17.17 -10.28
CA PHE A 96 -8.43 -16.64 -10.97
C PHE A 96 -8.65 -17.30 -12.33
N ARG A 97 -7.60 -17.60 -13.09
CA ARG A 97 -7.68 -18.27 -14.41
C ARG A 97 -8.15 -19.71 -14.27
N ASP A 98 -7.55 -20.46 -13.35
CA ASP A 98 -7.83 -21.88 -13.14
C ASP A 98 -9.25 -22.12 -12.61
N ASN A 99 -9.80 -21.13 -11.91
CA ASN A 99 -11.19 -21.15 -11.45
C ASN A 99 -12.17 -20.45 -12.41
N GLU A 100 -11.73 -20.12 -13.64
CA GLU A 100 -12.55 -19.47 -14.70
C GLU A 100 -13.22 -18.16 -14.25
N GLN A 101 -12.62 -17.44 -13.27
CA GLN A 101 -13.13 -16.19 -12.74
C GLN A 101 -12.61 -15.00 -13.56
N TYR A 102 -13.00 -14.94 -14.83
CA TYR A 102 -12.45 -13.99 -15.81
C TYR A 102 -12.72 -12.53 -15.44
N ASP A 103 -13.90 -12.19 -14.90
CA ASP A 103 -14.23 -10.85 -14.41
C ASP A 103 -13.32 -10.44 -13.25
N ASN A 104 -13.12 -11.33 -12.29
CA ASN A 104 -12.27 -11.09 -11.13
C ASN A 104 -10.78 -11.00 -11.53
N PHE A 105 -10.37 -11.82 -12.52
CA PHE A 105 -9.04 -11.75 -13.10
C PHE A 105 -8.78 -10.39 -13.74
N LEU A 106 -9.67 -9.92 -14.62
CA LEU A 106 -9.50 -8.61 -15.27
C LEU A 106 -9.56 -7.47 -14.25
N THR A 107 -10.45 -7.54 -13.25
CA THR A 107 -10.51 -6.57 -12.14
C THR A 107 -9.18 -6.51 -11.40
N PHE A 108 -8.56 -7.65 -11.12
CA PHE A 108 -7.24 -7.76 -10.49
C PHE A 108 -6.16 -7.10 -11.34
N MET A 109 -6.11 -7.43 -12.64
CA MET A 109 -5.11 -6.88 -13.56
C MET A 109 -5.25 -5.38 -13.78
N LEU A 110 -6.48 -4.88 -13.98
CA LEU A 110 -6.72 -3.44 -14.12
C LEU A 110 -6.39 -2.69 -12.83
N GLY A 111 -6.65 -3.28 -11.66
CA GLY A 111 -6.22 -2.73 -10.38
C GLY A 111 -4.70 -2.57 -10.26
N LEU A 112 -3.93 -3.53 -10.80
CA LEU A 112 -2.47 -3.48 -10.86
C LEU A 112 -1.95 -2.47 -11.90
N PHE A 113 -2.56 -2.40 -13.09
CA PHE A 113 -2.04 -1.57 -14.19
C PHE A 113 -2.47 -0.10 -14.11
N LEU A 114 -3.67 0.17 -13.60
CA LEU A 114 -4.26 1.50 -13.58
C LEU A 114 -4.17 2.17 -12.21
N ALA A 115 -3.64 1.50 -11.20
CA ALA A 115 -3.56 2.00 -9.82
C ALA A 115 -4.90 2.49 -9.26
N ARG A 116 -6.04 1.94 -9.73
CA ARG A 116 -7.39 2.38 -9.34
C ARG A 116 -7.88 1.70 -8.06
N ARG A 117 -8.84 2.34 -7.38
CA ARG A 117 -9.62 1.66 -6.33
C ARG A 117 -10.55 0.64 -6.97
N VAL A 118 -10.86 -0.42 -6.23
CA VAL A 118 -11.71 -1.50 -6.75
C VAL A 118 -13.09 -1.00 -7.21
N GLY A 119 -13.71 -0.10 -6.47
CA GLY A 119 -14.99 0.49 -6.87
C GLY A 119 -14.89 1.24 -8.20
N ASP A 120 -13.86 2.08 -8.35
CA ASP A 120 -13.60 2.78 -9.60
C ASP A 120 -13.30 1.81 -10.76
N THR A 121 -12.66 0.67 -10.50
CA THR A 121 -12.36 -0.34 -11.52
C THR A 121 -13.63 -1.09 -11.95
N LEU A 122 -14.48 -1.46 -11.00
CA LEU A 122 -15.72 -2.21 -11.26
C LEU A 122 -16.77 -1.41 -12.02
N THR A 123 -16.70 -0.08 -12.01
CA THR A 123 -17.60 0.82 -12.73
C THR A 123 -17.11 1.25 -14.11
N LEU A 124 -15.98 0.68 -14.56
CA LEU A 124 -15.45 0.95 -15.90
C LEU A 124 -16.39 0.46 -16.99
N LYS A 125 -16.53 1.27 -18.03
CA LYS A 125 -17.32 0.96 -19.22
C LYS A 125 -16.44 0.76 -20.43
N TRP A 126 -16.92 0.05 -21.43
CA TRP A 126 -16.16 -0.13 -22.67
C TRP A 126 -15.83 1.18 -23.37
N ARG A 127 -16.72 2.20 -23.29
CA ARG A 127 -16.44 3.56 -23.81
C ARG A 127 -15.27 4.26 -23.13
N ASP A 128 -14.82 3.79 -21.98
CA ASP A 128 -13.65 4.36 -21.30
C ASP A 128 -12.37 3.92 -22.00
N PHE A 129 -12.40 2.77 -22.67
CA PHE A 129 -11.29 2.17 -23.42
C PHE A 129 -11.37 2.41 -24.94
N TYR A 130 -12.56 2.59 -25.49
CA TYR A 130 -12.76 2.74 -26.94
C TYR A 130 -13.43 4.06 -27.29
N PHE A 131 -13.08 4.60 -28.45
CA PHE A 131 -13.83 5.66 -29.10
C PHE A 131 -15.09 5.10 -29.78
N GLU A 132 -16.05 5.95 -30.10
CA GLU A 132 -17.29 5.56 -30.81
C GLU A 132 -17.02 4.87 -32.17
N ASN A 133 -15.92 5.23 -32.82
CA ASN A 133 -15.48 4.58 -34.07
C ASN A 133 -14.76 3.24 -33.86
N GLY A 134 -14.75 2.69 -32.65
CA GLY A 134 -14.12 1.43 -32.30
C GLY A 134 -12.58 1.46 -32.19
N ARG A 135 -11.94 2.65 -32.31
CA ARG A 135 -10.50 2.77 -32.07
C ARG A 135 -10.21 2.72 -30.57
N ARG A 136 -9.07 2.12 -30.22
CA ARG A 136 -8.56 2.06 -28.85
C ARG A 136 -8.09 3.44 -28.39
N LYS A 137 -8.31 3.76 -27.13
CA LYS A 137 -7.78 4.95 -26.47
C LYS A 137 -6.40 4.67 -25.89
N GLU A 138 -5.55 5.68 -25.88
CA GLU A 138 -4.22 5.60 -25.28
C GLU A 138 -4.25 5.89 -23.77
N SER A 139 -5.32 6.52 -23.29
CA SER A 139 -5.49 6.85 -21.87
C SER A 139 -6.95 6.91 -21.44
N LEU A 140 -7.17 6.71 -20.14
CA LEU A 140 -8.44 6.92 -19.44
C LEU A 140 -8.43 8.33 -18.85
N ASN A 141 -8.89 9.31 -19.61
CA ASN A 141 -8.87 10.72 -19.21
C ASN A 141 -10.24 11.28 -18.81
N THR A 142 -11.26 10.42 -18.70
CA THR A 142 -12.64 10.83 -18.42
C THR A 142 -13.14 10.40 -17.03
N LEU A 143 -12.29 9.73 -16.24
CA LEU A 143 -12.72 9.22 -14.96
C LEU A 143 -12.54 10.24 -13.84
N ILE A 144 -13.66 10.61 -13.22
CA ILE A 144 -13.68 11.37 -11.98
C ILE A 144 -13.59 10.36 -10.84
N GLU A 145 -12.58 10.46 -9.98
CA GLU A 145 -12.51 9.62 -8.77
C GLU A 145 -13.65 9.99 -7.82
N ASP A 146 -14.52 9.05 -7.49
CA ASP A 146 -15.69 9.25 -6.60
C ASP A 146 -15.35 9.92 -5.25
N LYS A 147 -14.12 9.73 -4.77
CA LYS A 147 -13.69 10.26 -3.46
C LYS A 147 -13.02 11.62 -3.51
N THR A 148 -12.51 12.04 -4.66
CA THR A 148 -11.67 13.25 -4.78
C THR A 148 -12.13 14.23 -5.84
N ASP A 149 -13.12 13.88 -6.66
CA ASP A 149 -13.61 14.61 -7.83
C ASP A 149 -12.51 15.05 -8.83
N LYS A 150 -11.36 14.34 -8.82
CA LYS A 150 -10.23 14.63 -9.70
C LYS A 150 -10.32 13.80 -10.97
N ILE A 151 -10.10 14.47 -12.10
CA ILE A 151 -9.85 13.79 -13.38
C ILE A 151 -8.42 13.24 -13.32
N VAL A 152 -8.28 11.93 -13.52
CA VAL A 152 -6.97 11.27 -13.56
C VAL A 152 -6.74 10.78 -14.98
N ASP A 153 -5.65 11.24 -15.59
CA ASP A 153 -5.16 10.71 -16.86
C ASP A 153 -4.31 9.47 -16.59
N MET A 154 -4.75 8.32 -17.11
CA MET A 154 -4.08 7.03 -16.91
C MET A 154 -3.76 6.42 -18.27
N HIS A 155 -2.48 6.24 -18.54
CA HIS A 155 -2.02 5.58 -19.75
C HIS A 155 -2.45 4.11 -19.78
N ILE A 156 -2.98 3.68 -20.94
CA ILE A 156 -3.35 2.29 -21.22
C ILE A 156 -2.21 1.68 -22.05
N SER A 157 -1.34 0.90 -21.39
CA SER A 157 -0.22 0.26 -22.06
C SER A 157 -0.66 -0.88 -23.01
N ASP A 158 0.21 -1.26 -23.94
CA ASP A 158 -0.02 -2.42 -24.81
C ASP A 158 -0.22 -3.72 -24.00
N VAL A 159 0.45 -3.82 -22.85
CA VAL A 159 0.27 -4.96 -21.94
C VAL A 159 -1.14 -4.98 -21.36
N THR A 160 -1.69 -3.81 -20.99
CA THR A 160 -3.08 -3.70 -20.51
C THR A 160 -4.04 -4.18 -21.60
N TRP A 161 -3.82 -3.74 -22.86
CA TRP A 161 -4.61 -4.18 -24.00
C TRP A 161 -4.56 -5.69 -24.24
N LYS A 162 -3.41 -6.30 -24.08
CA LYS A 162 -3.26 -7.76 -24.19
C LYS A 162 -4.20 -8.51 -23.22
N TYR A 163 -4.35 -8.01 -21.98
CA TYR A 163 -5.24 -8.65 -21.00
C TYR A 163 -6.71 -8.35 -21.23
N ILE A 164 -7.05 -7.17 -21.76
CA ILE A 164 -8.41 -6.85 -22.21
C ILE A 164 -8.81 -7.75 -23.39
N ASP A 165 -7.95 -7.92 -24.38
CA ASP A 165 -8.20 -8.80 -25.52
C ASP A 165 -8.39 -10.26 -25.09
N TRP A 166 -7.53 -10.74 -24.20
CA TRP A 166 -7.67 -12.07 -23.62
C TRP A 166 -9.01 -12.25 -22.90
N TYR A 167 -9.45 -11.25 -22.13
CA TYR A 167 -10.75 -11.28 -21.46
C TYR A 167 -11.91 -11.31 -22.46
N CYS A 168 -11.85 -10.48 -23.51
CA CYS A 168 -12.85 -10.47 -24.57
C CYS A 168 -12.97 -11.82 -25.28
N GLU A 169 -11.83 -12.45 -25.57
CA GLU A 169 -11.77 -13.79 -26.15
C GLU A 169 -12.42 -14.83 -25.22
N LYS A 170 -12.08 -14.81 -23.91
CA LYS A 170 -12.61 -15.78 -22.94
C LYS A 170 -14.11 -15.61 -22.65
N THR A 171 -14.61 -14.38 -22.71
CA THR A 171 -16.01 -14.06 -22.44
C THR A 171 -16.87 -13.98 -23.71
N ASN A 172 -16.24 -14.06 -24.89
CA ASN A 172 -16.87 -13.88 -26.20
C ASN A 172 -17.64 -12.56 -26.32
N ILE A 173 -17.05 -11.45 -25.78
CA ILE A 173 -17.62 -10.11 -25.84
C ILE A 173 -16.89 -9.30 -26.92
N ASP A 174 -17.65 -8.66 -27.84
CA ASP A 174 -17.10 -7.59 -28.69
C ASP A 174 -17.36 -6.22 -28.01
N PRO A 175 -16.33 -5.55 -27.49
CA PRO A 175 -16.48 -4.26 -26.83
C PRO A 175 -17.16 -3.17 -27.67
N LYS A 176 -17.03 -3.26 -29.01
CA LYS A 176 -17.58 -2.26 -29.93
C LYS A 176 -19.12 -2.29 -29.98
N GLU A 177 -19.71 -3.44 -29.72
CA GLU A 177 -21.17 -3.61 -29.66
C GLU A 177 -21.74 -3.15 -28.31
N HIS A 178 -20.88 -2.96 -27.28
CA HIS A 178 -21.27 -2.75 -25.89
C HIS A 178 -20.70 -1.47 -25.26
N LEU A 179 -20.35 -0.45 -26.07
CA LEU A 179 -19.59 0.74 -25.60
C LEU A 179 -20.17 1.41 -24.34
N ASN A 180 -21.46 1.46 -24.18
CA ASN A 180 -22.12 2.12 -23.04
C ASN A 180 -22.38 1.17 -21.85
N GLU A 181 -22.02 -0.09 -21.97
CA GLU A 181 -22.22 -1.09 -20.91
C GLU A 181 -21.00 -1.16 -19.99
N ASP A 182 -21.24 -1.52 -18.74
CA ASP A 182 -20.17 -1.80 -17.78
C ASP A 182 -19.41 -3.06 -18.22
N ILE A 183 -18.07 -3.05 -18.10
CA ILE A 183 -17.21 -4.18 -18.47
C ILE A 183 -17.61 -5.43 -17.66
N PHE A 184 -17.86 -5.23 -16.37
CA PHE A 184 -18.15 -6.31 -15.41
C PHE A 184 -19.65 -6.49 -15.16
N LYS A 185 -20.47 -6.35 -16.17
CA LYS A 185 -21.93 -6.45 -16.10
C LYS A 185 -22.40 -7.80 -15.54
N SER A 186 -21.66 -8.88 -15.78
CA SER A 186 -21.95 -10.20 -15.25
C SER A 186 -21.94 -10.27 -13.73
N LEU A 187 -21.15 -9.42 -13.05
CA LEU A 187 -21.08 -9.40 -11.59
C LEU A 187 -22.32 -8.79 -10.91
N HIS A 188 -23.14 -8.05 -11.65
CA HIS A 188 -24.32 -7.38 -11.07
C HIS A 188 -25.62 -7.56 -11.85
N LYS A 189 -25.66 -8.35 -12.92
CA LYS A 189 -26.84 -8.53 -13.78
C LYS A 189 -28.10 -8.93 -13.01
N ASP A 190 -27.94 -9.69 -11.93
CA ASP A 190 -29.05 -10.13 -11.07
C ASP A 190 -29.45 -9.08 -10.01
N TRP A 191 -28.71 -7.99 -9.90
CA TRP A 191 -28.91 -6.96 -8.89
C TRP A 191 -29.49 -5.67 -9.44
N LEU A 192 -29.40 -5.43 -10.75
CA LEU A 192 -29.88 -4.23 -11.39
C LEU A 192 -31.09 -4.53 -12.27
N PRO A 193 -32.26 -3.89 -12.04
CA PRO A 193 -33.39 -3.91 -12.95
C PRO A 193 -33.09 -3.13 -14.24
N ASN A 194 -33.86 -3.36 -15.31
CA ASN A 194 -33.63 -2.69 -16.61
C ASN A 194 -33.66 -1.15 -16.52
N ASN A 195 -34.52 -0.61 -15.62
CA ASN A 195 -34.64 0.84 -15.38
C ASN A 195 -34.24 1.14 -13.93
N TYR A 196 -32.93 1.19 -13.67
CA TYR A 196 -32.43 1.45 -12.33
C TYR A 196 -32.23 2.94 -12.05
N THR A 197 -32.41 3.31 -10.79
CA THR A 197 -32.03 4.61 -10.24
C THR A 197 -30.53 4.63 -9.88
N LYS A 198 -29.95 5.84 -9.74
CA LYS A 198 -28.56 5.98 -9.25
C LYS A 198 -28.32 5.22 -7.93
N LYS A 199 -29.27 5.31 -7.00
CA LYS A 199 -29.16 4.61 -5.71
C LYS A 199 -29.07 3.09 -5.88
N GLN A 200 -29.89 2.51 -6.77
CA GLN A 200 -29.87 1.08 -7.06
C GLN A 200 -28.54 0.67 -7.72
N TYR A 201 -27.99 1.53 -8.57
CA TYR A 201 -26.68 1.32 -9.16
C TYR A 201 -25.58 1.32 -8.08
N ASP A 202 -25.56 2.32 -7.21
CA ASP A 202 -24.58 2.42 -6.12
C ASP A 202 -24.67 1.19 -5.19
N GLU A 203 -25.88 0.75 -4.84
CA GLU A 203 -26.11 -0.48 -4.05
C GLU A 203 -25.61 -1.75 -4.78
N ALA A 204 -25.75 -1.81 -6.10
CA ALA A 204 -25.25 -2.92 -6.90
C ALA A 204 -23.71 -2.92 -6.94
N VAL A 205 -23.09 -1.76 -7.08
CA VAL A 205 -21.62 -1.60 -7.02
C VAL A 205 -21.09 -2.05 -5.66
N GLU A 206 -21.71 -1.68 -4.54
CA GLU A 206 -21.33 -2.17 -3.21
C GLU A 206 -21.41 -3.70 -3.09
N LYS A 207 -22.41 -4.33 -3.69
CA LYS A 207 -22.53 -5.79 -3.75
C LYS A 207 -21.43 -6.42 -4.61
N MET A 208 -21.12 -5.79 -5.76
CA MET A 208 -20.00 -6.23 -6.62
C MET A 208 -18.67 -6.16 -5.87
N GLU A 209 -18.38 -5.04 -5.19
CA GLU A 209 -17.17 -4.90 -4.37
C GLU A 209 -17.11 -5.98 -3.28
N SER A 210 -18.22 -6.25 -2.61
CA SER A 210 -18.29 -7.29 -1.58
C SER A 210 -18.04 -8.68 -2.15
N SER A 211 -18.64 -8.98 -3.31
CA SER A 211 -18.43 -10.24 -4.04
C SER A 211 -16.97 -10.41 -4.45
N TYR A 212 -16.39 -9.39 -5.10
CA TYR A 212 -15.00 -9.40 -5.50
C TYR A 212 -14.06 -9.55 -4.30
N ARG A 213 -14.31 -8.82 -3.20
CA ARG A 213 -13.52 -8.92 -1.96
C ARG A 213 -13.51 -10.34 -1.41
N ASN A 214 -14.64 -11.03 -1.46
CA ASN A 214 -14.76 -12.43 -1.01
C ASN A 214 -13.94 -13.37 -1.91
N GLN A 215 -14.00 -13.21 -3.23
CA GLN A 215 -13.21 -14.03 -4.17
C GLN A 215 -11.72 -13.72 -4.06
N PHE A 216 -11.34 -12.45 -3.93
CA PHE A 216 -9.96 -12.04 -3.69
C PHE A 216 -9.39 -12.69 -2.42
N LYS A 217 -10.17 -12.70 -1.33
CA LYS A 217 -9.78 -13.33 -0.07
C LYS A 217 -9.55 -14.83 -0.25
N LYS A 218 -10.46 -15.53 -0.94
CA LYS A 218 -10.32 -16.97 -1.25
C LYS A 218 -9.06 -17.25 -2.07
N ALA A 219 -8.79 -16.42 -3.09
CA ALA A 219 -7.58 -16.55 -3.89
C ALA A 219 -6.31 -16.36 -3.05
N ALA A 220 -6.26 -15.33 -2.22
CA ALA A 220 -5.13 -15.06 -1.34
C ALA A 220 -4.90 -16.20 -0.34
N GLU A 221 -5.97 -16.71 0.29
CA GLU A 221 -5.91 -17.85 1.22
C GLU A 221 -5.41 -19.12 0.52
N ALA A 222 -5.92 -19.42 -0.68
CA ALA A 222 -5.50 -20.58 -1.47
C ALA A 222 -4.01 -20.51 -1.88
N CYS A 223 -3.49 -19.29 -2.11
CA CYS A 223 -2.09 -19.05 -2.42
C CYS A 223 -1.20 -18.89 -1.19
N GLY A 224 -1.73 -18.97 0.04
CA GLY A 224 -0.98 -18.76 1.28
C GLY A 224 -0.54 -17.31 1.51
N ILE A 225 -1.18 -16.34 0.84
CA ILE A 225 -0.80 -14.92 0.88
C ILE A 225 -1.56 -14.21 2.00
N ASN A 226 -0.82 -13.66 2.97
CA ASN A 226 -1.38 -12.99 4.15
C ASN A 226 -1.20 -11.47 4.10
N GLY A 227 -2.07 -10.74 4.80
CA GLY A 227 -1.98 -9.28 4.96
C GLY A 227 -2.36 -8.47 3.71
N VAL A 228 -3.01 -9.10 2.72
CA VAL A 228 -3.47 -8.47 1.48
C VAL A 228 -4.99 -8.30 1.44
N SER A 229 -5.45 -7.35 0.65
CA SER A 229 -6.87 -7.12 0.34
C SER A 229 -7.00 -6.54 -1.07
N THR A 230 -8.22 -6.22 -1.49
CA THR A 230 -8.46 -5.56 -2.78
C THR A 230 -7.71 -4.23 -2.97
N HIS A 231 -7.32 -3.54 -1.88
CA HIS A 231 -6.45 -2.37 -1.94
C HIS A 231 -4.98 -2.69 -2.24
N SER A 232 -4.58 -3.95 -2.07
CA SER A 232 -3.20 -4.37 -2.32
C SER A 232 -2.81 -4.23 -3.78
N THR A 233 -3.73 -4.42 -4.74
CA THR A 233 -3.45 -4.21 -6.18
C THR A 233 -2.98 -2.78 -6.45
N ARG A 234 -3.73 -1.79 -5.95
CA ARG A 234 -3.37 -0.37 -6.08
C ARG A 234 -2.05 -0.04 -5.37
N LYS A 235 -1.83 -0.60 -4.17
CA LYS A 235 -0.56 -0.43 -3.45
C LYS A 235 0.62 -1.05 -4.19
N SER A 236 0.43 -2.22 -4.81
CA SER A 236 1.46 -2.93 -5.55
C SER A 236 1.91 -2.18 -6.79
N PHE A 237 1.01 -1.47 -7.49
CA PHE A 237 1.44 -0.58 -8.55
C PHE A 237 2.53 0.40 -8.07
N GLY A 238 2.27 1.10 -6.98
CA GLY A 238 3.23 2.08 -6.47
C GLY A 238 4.48 1.45 -5.87
N TYR A 239 4.35 0.31 -5.22
CA TYR A 239 5.49 -0.45 -4.71
C TYR A 239 6.42 -0.88 -5.86
N ILE A 240 5.86 -1.51 -6.89
CA ILE A 240 6.62 -1.95 -8.08
C ILE A 240 7.21 -0.75 -8.81
N ALA A 241 6.42 0.31 -9.04
CA ALA A 241 6.89 1.51 -9.69
C ALA A 241 8.07 2.15 -8.93
N HIS A 242 8.00 2.17 -7.59
CA HIS A 242 9.12 2.64 -6.77
C HIS A 242 10.35 1.70 -6.88
N GLU A 243 10.17 0.39 -6.88
CA GLU A 243 11.29 -0.55 -6.94
C GLU A 243 12.05 -0.47 -8.28
N ILE A 244 11.34 -0.32 -9.40
CA ILE A 244 11.99 -0.19 -10.72
C ILE A 244 12.56 1.21 -10.98
N ASN A 245 12.04 2.25 -10.31
CA ASN A 245 12.47 3.65 -10.48
C ASN A 245 13.09 4.24 -9.20
N ARG A 246 13.70 3.42 -8.34
CA ARG A 246 14.20 3.84 -7.01
C ARG A 246 15.25 4.96 -7.04
N PHE A 247 15.95 5.13 -8.15
CA PHE A 247 17.00 6.15 -8.33
C PHE A 247 16.48 7.39 -9.08
N ASP A 248 15.22 7.37 -9.55
CA ASP A 248 14.60 8.53 -10.17
C ASP A 248 14.06 9.47 -9.07
N PRO A 249 14.56 10.71 -8.97
CA PRO A 249 14.10 11.67 -7.97
C PRO A 249 12.63 12.05 -8.13
N ASP A 250 12.08 11.92 -9.33
CA ASP A 250 10.70 12.27 -9.64
C ASP A 250 9.71 11.10 -9.37
N CYS A 251 10.19 9.91 -9.03
CA CYS A 251 9.35 8.74 -8.78
C CYS A 251 8.22 9.03 -7.76
N TYR A 252 8.53 9.62 -6.59
CA TYR A 252 7.50 9.94 -5.59
C TYR A 252 6.56 11.08 -6.00
N PRO A 253 7.02 12.20 -6.56
CA PRO A 253 6.14 13.23 -7.14
C PRO A 253 5.16 12.67 -8.18
N VAL A 254 5.63 11.83 -9.09
CA VAL A 254 4.79 11.17 -10.10
C VAL A 254 3.77 10.25 -9.44
N LEU A 255 4.18 9.37 -8.53
CA LEU A 255 3.27 8.50 -7.78
C LEU A 255 2.25 9.29 -6.94
N GLN A 256 2.66 10.41 -6.35
CA GLN A 256 1.75 11.31 -5.63
C GLN A 256 0.65 11.82 -6.56
N SER A 257 1.01 12.22 -7.77
CA SER A 257 0.05 12.67 -8.80
C SER A 257 -0.90 11.54 -9.22
N VAL A 258 -0.36 10.35 -9.52
CA VAL A 258 -1.16 9.16 -9.90
C VAL A 258 -2.18 8.79 -8.84
N TYR A 259 -1.82 8.88 -7.56
CA TYR A 259 -2.72 8.56 -6.45
C TYR A 259 -3.62 9.72 -6.02
N GLY A 260 -3.36 10.94 -6.47
CA GLY A 260 -4.06 12.14 -6.01
C GLY A 260 -3.79 12.46 -4.53
N HIS A 261 -2.62 12.08 -4.00
CA HIS A 261 -2.28 12.31 -2.59
C HIS A 261 -1.87 13.75 -2.33
N GLY A 262 -2.20 14.27 -1.13
CA GLY A 262 -1.85 15.63 -0.72
C GLY A 262 -0.37 15.84 -0.41
N SER A 263 0.41 14.77 -0.16
CA SER A 263 1.85 14.86 0.12
C SER A 263 2.61 13.61 -0.30
N VAL A 264 3.91 13.78 -0.52
CA VAL A 264 4.85 12.66 -0.80
C VAL A 264 4.92 11.69 0.38
N GLU A 265 4.86 12.19 1.62
CA GLU A 265 4.87 11.36 2.83
C GLU A 265 3.65 10.43 2.89
N THR A 266 2.49 10.92 2.45
CA THR A 266 1.29 10.08 2.32
C THR A 266 1.51 8.97 1.31
N THR A 267 2.13 9.28 0.17
CA THR A 267 2.46 8.30 -0.87
C THR A 267 3.45 7.26 -0.36
N LYS A 268 4.54 7.68 0.26
CA LYS A 268 5.55 6.77 0.85
C LYS A 268 4.94 5.79 1.86
N ARG A 269 4.07 6.28 2.75
CA ARG A 269 3.35 5.43 3.71
C ARG A 269 2.35 4.50 3.04
N TYR A 270 1.69 4.98 1.99
CA TYR A 270 0.68 4.21 1.26
C TYR A 270 1.28 2.98 0.59
N ILE A 271 2.45 3.10 -0.03
CA ILE A 271 3.13 2.02 -0.76
C ILE A 271 4.06 1.17 0.12
N ASP A 272 4.01 1.35 1.45
CA ASP A 272 4.77 0.60 2.48
C ASP A 272 6.32 0.71 2.39
N CYS A 273 6.88 1.51 1.48
CA CYS A 273 8.33 1.65 1.30
C CYS A 273 9.07 2.13 2.57
N ILE A 274 8.41 2.91 3.45
CA ILE A 274 9.02 3.37 4.69
C ILE A 274 9.24 2.21 5.65
N ARG A 275 8.24 1.32 5.77
CA ARG A 275 8.30 0.18 6.69
C ARG A 275 9.38 -0.81 6.29
N GLU A 276 9.50 -1.12 5.00
CA GLU A 276 10.53 -2.03 4.51
C GLU A 276 11.93 -1.45 4.69
N LYS A 277 12.11 -0.15 4.37
CA LYS A 277 13.38 0.53 4.63
C LYS A 277 13.72 0.54 6.12
N ALA A 278 12.73 0.75 7.00
CA ALA A 278 12.94 0.68 8.44
C ALA A 278 13.34 -0.75 8.87
N ASN A 279 12.64 -1.78 8.41
CA ASN A 279 12.97 -3.17 8.72
C ASN A 279 14.41 -3.50 8.27
N LYS A 280 14.75 -3.11 7.03
CA LYS A 280 16.12 -3.29 6.53
C LYS A 280 17.15 -2.56 7.37
N MET A 281 16.87 -1.34 7.83
CA MET A 281 17.76 -0.61 8.73
C MET A 281 17.99 -1.36 10.05
N PHE A 282 16.95 -1.99 10.62
CA PHE A 282 17.09 -2.82 11.83
C PHE A 282 17.98 -4.04 11.56
N GLU A 283 17.79 -4.71 10.43
CA GLU A 283 18.63 -5.85 10.01
C GLU A 283 20.06 -5.41 9.76
N ASP A 284 20.28 -4.30 9.04
CA ASP A 284 21.60 -3.76 8.76
C ASP A 284 22.35 -3.36 10.05
N VAL A 285 21.64 -2.75 11.02
CA VAL A 285 22.21 -2.41 12.33
C VAL A 285 22.53 -3.66 13.14
N ALA A 286 21.62 -4.64 13.20
CA ALA A 286 21.86 -5.89 13.90
C ALA A 286 23.07 -6.63 13.33
N LYS A 287 23.14 -6.72 11.99
CA LYS A 287 24.28 -7.33 11.32
C LYS A 287 25.59 -6.57 11.55
N TYR A 288 25.54 -5.25 11.57
CA TYR A 288 26.73 -4.43 11.89
C TYR A 288 27.24 -4.74 13.31
N ILE A 289 26.33 -4.85 14.29
CA ILE A 289 26.71 -5.20 15.68
C ILE A 289 27.27 -6.61 15.75
N GLU A 290 26.67 -7.57 15.05
CA GLU A 290 27.17 -8.94 14.95
C GLU A 290 28.55 -9.00 14.30
N ASP A 291 28.77 -8.27 13.21
CA ASP A 291 30.08 -8.15 12.55
C ASP A 291 31.14 -7.61 13.52
N VAL A 292 30.80 -6.59 14.32
CA VAL A 292 31.71 -6.02 15.35
C VAL A 292 32.01 -7.03 16.47
N ASP A 293 30.99 -7.76 16.95
CA ASP A 293 31.15 -8.80 17.97
C ASP A 293 32.06 -9.94 17.47
N ASN A 294 31.99 -10.24 16.18
CA ASN A 294 32.86 -11.21 15.50
C ASN A 294 34.24 -10.60 15.07
N GLY A 295 34.59 -9.40 15.53
CA GLY A 295 35.86 -8.74 15.21
C GLY A 295 35.95 -8.18 13.77
N ILE A 296 34.87 -8.11 13.03
CA ILE A 296 34.83 -7.54 11.66
C ILE A 296 34.55 -6.05 11.75
N THR A 297 35.59 -5.24 11.73
CA THR A 297 35.44 -3.78 11.73
C THR A 297 34.97 -3.25 10.36
N PRO A 298 34.39 -2.03 10.29
CA PRO A 298 34.02 -1.39 9.01
C PRO A 298 35.18 -1.30 8.03
N GLU A 299 36.41 -1.10 8.52
CA GLU A 299 37.60 -1.05 7.71
C GLU A 299 37.91 -2.41 7.09
N ILE A 300 37.84 -3.49 7.86
CA ILE A 300 37.99 -4.87 7.38
C ILE A 300 36.92 -5.21 6.33
N LYS A 301 35.67 -4.81 6.57
CA LYS A 301 34.58 -5.05 5.62
C LYS A 301 34.77 -4.33 4.29
N ASN A 302 35.19 -3.06 4.32
CA ASN A 302 35.50 -2.29 3.12
C ASN A 302 36.67 -2.90 2.34
N LEU A 303 37.68 -3.38 3.04
CA LEU A 303 38.83 -4.06 2.44
C LEU A 303 38.44 -5.37 1.78
N LEU A 304 37.53 -6.16 2.41
CA LEU A 304 36.95 -7.36 1.83
C LEU A 304 36.17 -7.05 0.56
N ILE A 305 35.36 -5.99 0.55
CA ILE A 305 34.58 -5.58 -0.63
C ILE A 305 35.52 -5.21 -1.78
N VAL A 306 36.55 -4.42 -1.52
CA VAL A 306 37.54 -4.03 -2.54
C VAL A 306 38.27 -5.25 -3.06
N ALA A 307 38.74 -6.12 -2.17
CA ALA A 307 39.46 -7.33 -2.52
C ALA A 307 38.61 -8.32 -3.37
N LEU A 308 37.32 -8.49 -3.02
CA LEU A 308 36.38 -9.34 -3.78
C LEU A 308 35.99 -8.72 -5.14
N SER A 309 36.03 -7.37 -5.26
CA SER A 309 35.71 -6.68 -6.50
C SER A 309 36.86 -6.66 -7.52
N THR A 310 38.12 -6.71 -7.06
CA THR A 310 39.28 -6.67 -7.92
C THR A 310 39.72 -8.04 -8.43
N ASN A 311 39.18 -9.13 -7.91
CA ASN A 311 39.58 -10.50 -8.24
C ASN A 311 41.11 -10.78 -8.01
N ASP A 312 41.82 -9.92 -7.29
CA ASP A 312 43.26 -10.00 -7.04
C ASP A 312 43.55 -10.41 -5.59
N LEU A 313 43.82 -11.70 -5.41
CA LEU A 313 44.18 -12.29 -4.12
C LEU A 313 45.47 -11.67 -3.49
N ARG A 314 46.31 -10.98 -4.29
CA ARG A 314 47.52 -10.36 -3.76
C ARG A 314 47.18 -9.10 -2.99
N ASP A 315 46.25 -8.28 -3.48
CA ASP A 315 45.83 -7.07 -2.81
C ASP A 315 45.09 -7.39 -1.50
N VAL A 316 44.32 -8.49 -1.46
CA VAL A 316 43.69 -9.01 -0.22
C VAL A 316 44.76 -9.39 0.81
N LEU A 317 45.73 -10.19 0.42
CA LEU A 317 46.81 -10.65 1.28
C LEU A 317 47.72 -9.47 1.75
N TYR A 318 48.04 -8.54 0.85
CA TYR A 318 48.81 -7.36 1.19
C TYR A 318 48.11 -6.47 2.21
N THR A 319 46.79 -6.31 2.03
CA THR A 319 45.99 -5.46 2.91
C THR A 319 45.75 -6.12 4.26
N ALA A 320 45.53 -7.45 4.28
CA ALA A 320 45.41 -8.22 5.51
C ALA A 320 46.73 -8.20 6.31
N LEU A 321 47.87 -8.33 5.62
CA LEU A 321 49.22 -8.23 6.23
C LEU A 321 49.53 -6.81 6.76
N LYS A 322 49.01 -5.77 6.12
CA LYS A 322 49.14 -4.40 6.58
C LYS A 322 48.34 -4.13 7.84
N LEU A 323 47.12 -4.63 7.91
CA LEU A 323 46.27 -4.55 9.09
C LEU A 323 46.83 -5.36 10.26
N GLY A 324 47.29 -6.59 10.02
CA GLY A 324 47.92 -7.40 11.04
C GLY A 324 49.24 -6.87 11.61
N ARG A 325 49.83 -5.84 10.98
CA ARG A 325 50.98 -5.11 11.52
C ARG A 325 50.62 -3.91 12.40
N GLU A 326 49.41 -3.44 12.29
CA GLU A 326 48.90 -2.28 13.05
C GLU A 326 48.12 -2.71 14.31
N THR A 327 47.72 -3.99 14.44
CA THR A 327 46.98 -4.59 15.57
C THR A 327 47.80 -5.69 16.26
N ASN A 328 47.55 -6.01 17.53
CA ASN A 328 48.28 -7.00 18.33
C ASN A 328 48.00 -8.44 17.87
N VAL A 329 49.06 -9.22 17.69
CA VAL A 329 49.22 -10.42 16.86
C VAL A 329 48.33 -11.66 17.20
N GLU A 330 47.70 -11.77 18.37
CA GLU A 330 46.97 -12.99 18.75
C GLU A 330 45.53 -13.04 18.26
N ASP A 331 44.84 -11.91 18.17
CA ASP A 331 43.49 -11.81 17.63
C ASP A 331 43.44 -11.85 16.10
N ASP A 332 44.56 -11.59 15.43
CA ASP A 332 44.63 -11.45 13.98
C ASP A 332 44.63 -12.77 13.20
N VAL A 333 45.10 -13.86 13.82
CA VAL A 333 45.19 -15.17 13.17
C VAL A 333 43.77 -15.77 12.97
N GLU A 334 42.87 -15.55 13.92
CA GLU A 334 41.50 -16.04 13.86
C GLU A 334 40.71 -15.26 12.83
N SER A 335 40.84 -13.94 12.78
CA SER A 335 40.27 -13.05 11.76
C SER A 335 40.79 -13.37 10.36
N MET A 336 42.06 -13.70 10.23
CA MET A 336 42.68 -14.05 8.95
C MET A 336 42.23 -15.43 8.43
N ASN A 337 42.03 -16.39 9.32
CA ASN A 337 41.50 -17.71 8.99
C ASN A 337 40.02 -17.63 8.57
N MET A 338 39.21 -16.75 9.21
CA MET A 338 37.85 -16.48 8.83
C MET A 338 37.77 -15.82 7.44
N LEU A 339 38.67 -14.88 7.13
CA LEU A 339 38.79 -14.25 5.82
C LEU A 339 39.15 -15.26 4.73
N LEU A 340 40.06 -16.18 4.99
CA LEU A 340 40.46 -17.24 4.07
C LEU A 340 39.30 -18.21 3.81
N SER A 341 38.53 -18.61 4.83
CA SER A 341 37.39 -19.50 4.66
C SER A 341 36.28 -18.87 3.80
N MET A 342 35.99 -17.59 3.98
CA MET A 342 34.99 -16.85 3.16
C MET A 342 35.40 -16.71 1.69
N VAL A 343 36.74 -16.61 1.41
CA VAL A 343 37.26 -16.59 0.04
C VAL A 343 37.20 -17.98 -0.60
N GLU A 344 37.43 -19.04 0.16
CA GLU A 344 37.36 -20.41 -0.32
C GLU A 344 35.96 -20.86 -0.63
N GLU A 345 34.96 -20.52 0.19
CA GLU A 345 33.54 -20.82 -0.07
C GLU A 345 33.02 -20.20 -1.37
N LYS A 346 33.49 -18.98 -1.72
CA LYS A 346 33.08 -18.34 -3.00
C LYS A 346 33.84 -18.86 -4.23
N ARG A 347 34.89 -19.63 -4.07
CA ARG A 347 35.59 -20.28 -5.20
C ARG A 347 34.91 -21.57 -5.67
N VAL A 348 34.02 -22.11 -4.87
CA VAL A 348 33.35 -23.39 -5.13
C VAL A 348 31.92 -23.20 -5.63
N SER A 349 31.39 -21.99 -5.55
CA SER A 349 30.07 -21.58 -6.11
C SER A 349 30.26 -20.84 -7.45
#